data_b666e17757ae1428397b3fc66254a52f
#
_entry.id   b666e17757ae1428397b3fc66254a52f
#
_cell.length_a   1.000
_cell.length_b   1.000
_cell.length_c   1.000
_cell.angle_alpha   90.00
_cell.angle_beta   90.00
_cell.angle_gamma   90.00
#
_symmetry.space_group_name_H-M   'P 1'
#
loop_
_entity.id
_entity.type
_entity.pdbx_description
1 polymer ?
#
loop_
_entity_poly.entity_id
_entity_poly.type
_entity_poly.pdbx_seq_one_letter_code
_entity_poly.pdbx_strand_id
1 'polypeptide(L)'
;AVKDEATGWIFYQATINALDTESMIGAMVQYAPVKGSGTASGDYLDIATPQVEGGSSASSFIVTDITASTRASDMVTVPIKNNLYNLPFTVLCEVHKNWYKTPNAAPRVFDTGGHQTGAAIILGFGRSTDYDGFPYCDIGGANRRVNENASLEKMVMGMRVKSDQSTCSVSNGRISSETKTTWSCIQNTAIIRIGGQTTAGLRHLFGHVRNFRIWHKELTDAQVGESI
;
A
#
# COMPACT_ATOMS: atom_id res chain seq x y z
N ALA A 1 16.07 -7.00 4.63
CA ALA A 1 17.08 -6.55 3.66
C ALA A 1 16.70 -7.03 2.27
N VAL A 2 16.86 -6.18 1.29
CA VAL A 2 16.59 -6.50 -0.13
C VAL A 2 17.84 -6.15 -0.93
N LYS A 3 18.35 -7.13 -1.68
CA LYS A 3 19.51 -6.93 -2.55
C LYS A 3 19.05 -6.54 -3.95
N ASP A 4 19.65 -5.49 -4.48
CA ASP A 4 19.55 -5.15 -5.90
C ASP A 4 20.64 -5.92 -6.66
N GLU A 5 20.24 -6.92 -7.43
CA GLU A 5 21.17 -7.78 -8.18
C GLU A 5 21.90 -7.05 -9.29
N ALA A 6 21.36 -5.95 -9.80
CA ALA A 6 21.99 -5.17 -10.88
C ALA A 6 23.16 -4.32 -10.36
N THR A 7 23.05 -3.77 -9.15
CA THR A 7 24.03 -2.86 -8.58
C THR A 7 24.84 -3.48 -7.46
N GLY A 8 24.38 -4.59 -6.89
CA GLY A 8 24.97 -5.23 -5.71
C GLY A 8 24.68 -4.52 -4.38
N TRP A 9 23.97 -3.38 -4.40
CA TRP A 9 23.54 -2.69 -3.19
C TRP A 9 22.52 -3.49 -2.41
N ILE A 10 22.58 -3.39 -1.10
CA ILE A 10 21.61 -4.02 -0.20
C ILE A 10 20.84 -2.94 0.53
N PHE A 11 19.53 -2.91 0.34
CA PHE A 11 18.64 -2.04 1.11
C PHE A 11 18.33 -2.68 2.46
N TYR A 12 18.62 -1.97 3.53
CA TYR A 12 18.29 -2.36 4.90
C TYR A 12 17.22 -1.45 5.47
N GLN A 13 16.25 -2.05 6.11
CA GLN A 13 15.22 -1.36 6.89
C GLN A 13 15.04 -2.08 8.22
N ALA A 14 14.95 -1.32 9.30
CA ALA A 14 14.58 -1.82 10.61
C ALA A 14 13.55 -0.87 11.23
N THR A 15 12.56 -1.41 11.92
CA THR A 15 11.59 -0.65 12.70
C THR A 15 11.77 -1.05 14.16
N ILE A 16 11.94 -0.08 15.03
CA ILE A 16 12.03 -0.26 16.48
C ILE A 16 10.88 0.48 17.15
N ASN A 17 10.35 -0.07 18.22
CA ASN A 17 9.39 0.63 19.07
C ASN A 17 10.21 1.38 20.14
N ALA A 18 10.25 2.72 20.04
CA ALA A 18 10.75 3.53 21.12
C ALA A 18 9.80 3.52 22.31
N LEU A 19 10.30 3.51 23.53
CA LEU A 19 9.50 3.69 24.73
C LEU A 19 9.11 5.16 24.87
N ASP A 20 7.96 5.43 25.47
CA ASP A 20 7.46 6.79 25.68
C ASP A 20 8.40 7.65 26.56
N THR A 21 9.31 7.01 27.27
CA THR A 21 10.32 7.65 28.12
C THR A 21 11.63 7.97 27.39
N GLU A 22 11.79 7.49 26.15
CA GLU A 22 13.01 7.73 25.38
C GLU A 22 12.93 9.05 24.63
N SER A 23 13.91 9.92 24.89
CA SER A 23 14.01 11.25 24.26
C SER A 23 15.00 11.29 23.09
N MET A 24 15.80 10.24 22.90
CA MET A 24 16.79 10.13 21.83
C MET A 24 16.88 8.72 21.28
N ILE A 25 17.05 8.62 19.97
CA ILE A 25 17.32 7.37 19.27
C ILE A 25 18.62 7.56 18.49
N GLY A 26 19.54 6.61 18.65
CA GLY A 26 20.76 6.54 17.86
C GLY A 26 20.76 5.33 16.95
N ALA A 27 21.27 5.49 15.73
CA ALA A 27 21.54 4.38 14.83
C ALA A 27 23.05 4.19 14.69
N MET A 28 23.50 2.95 14.80
CA MET A 28 24.91 2.57 14.62
C MET A 28 24.99 1.48 13.57
N VAL A 29 25.88 1.65 12.59
CA VAL A 29 26.23 0.61 11.64
C VAL A 29 27.54 -0.04 12.12
N GLN A 30 27.48 -1.35 12.31
CA GLN A 30 28.67 -2.16 12.62
C GLN A 30 28.94 -3.09 11.46
N TYR A 31 30.18 -3.15 11.02
CA TYR A 31 30.62 -4.00 9.94
C TYR A 31 31.63 -5.02 10.43
N ALA A 32 31.44 -6.26 10.03
CA ALA A 32 32.45 -7.31 10.08
C ALA A 32 32.36 -8.14 8.79
N PRO A 33 33.47 -8.40 8.09
CA PRO A 33 33.45 -9.11 6.80
C PRO A 33 32.91 -10.54 6.94
N VAL A 34 33.09 -11.15 8.10
CA VAL A 34 32.53 -12.46 8.44
C VAL A 34 31.85 -12.37 9.80
N LYS A 35 30.67 -12.96 9.94
CA LYS A 35 29.91 -12.97 11.20
C LYS A 35 30.78 -13.49 12.36
N GLY A 36 30.94 -12.67 13.40
CA GLY A 36 31.72 -13.00 14.60
C GLY A 36 33.23 -12.80 14.47
N SER A 37 33.69 -12.25 13.34
CA SER A 37 35.10 -11.86 13.17
C SER A 37 35.31 -10.40 13.54
N GLY A 38 36.56 -10.00 13.76
CA GLY A 38 36.99 -8.61 13.82
C GLY A 38 37.16 -8.00 12.42
N THR A 39 37.32 -6.69 12.37
CA THR A 39 37.72 -5.97 11.16
C THR A 39 39.25 -5.88 11.06
N ALA A 40 39.77 -5.85 9.84
CA ALA A 40 41.18 -5.65 9.56
C ALA A 40 41.40 -4.31 8.86
N SER A 41 42.66 -3.85 8.85
CA SER A 41 43.02 -2.65 8.09
C SER A 41 42.77 -2.86 6.60
N GLY A 42 42.00 -1.98 5.98
CA GLY A 42 41.59 -2.10 4.57
C GLY A 42 40.16 -2.62 4.35
N ASP A 43 39.52 -3.14 5.38
CA ASP A 43 38.09 -3.45 5.31
C ASP A 43 37.29 -2.14 5.25
N TYR A 44 36.27 -2.13 4.41
CA TYR A 44 35.39 -0.95 4.27
C TYR A 44 33.94 -1.36 4.04
N LEU A 45 33.05 -0.45 4.32
CA LEU A 45 31.62 -0.54 4.06
C LEU A 45 31.15 0.77 3.45
N ASP A 46 30.59 0.71 2.26
CA ASP A 46 29.93 1.85 1.67
C ASP A 46 28.50 1.98 2.20
N ILE A 47 28.13 3.15 2.65
CA ILE A 47 26.79 3.46 3.13
C ILE A 47 26.24 4.59 2.28
N ALA A 48 25.09 4.35 1.67
CA ALA A 48 24.38 5.35 0.90
C ALA A 48 23.04 5.68 1.58
N THR A 49 22.70 6.97 1.56
CA THR A 49 21.39 7.49 1.95
C THR A 49 20.83 6.95 3.29
N PRO A 50 21.58 7.03 4.40
CA PRO A 50 21.03 6.65 5.70
C PRO A 50 19.89 7.60 6.07
N GLN A 51 18.78 7.04 6.58
CA GLN A 51 17.60 7.79 7.00
C GLN A 51 17.05 7.23 8.31
N VAL A 52 16.76 8.12 9.26
CA VAL A 52 16.05 7.81 10.50
C VAL A 52 14.79 8.67 10.53
N GLU A 53 13.64 8.05 10.70
CA GLU A 53 12.37 8.75 10.68
C GLU A 53 11.39 8.16 11.71
N GLY A 54 10.50 9.01 12.22
CA GLY A 54 9.36 8.57 13.01
C GLY A 54 8.23 8.06 12.10
N GLY A 55 7.72 6.86 12.37
CA GLY A 55 6.62 6.29 11.60
C GLY A 55 6.50 4.79 11.78
N SER A 56 5.48 4.21 11.22
CA SER A 56 5.25 2.75 11.27
C SER A 56 6.02 1.98 10.20
N SER A 57 6.66 2.68 9.28
CA SER A 57 7.38 2.10 8.13
C SER A 57 8.24 3.16 7.46
N ALA A 58 9.28 2.74 6.76
CA ALA A 58 10.11 3.65 6.00
C ALA A 58 9.33 4.34 4.88
N SER A 59 9.54 5.65 4.75
CA SER A 59 9.10 6.43 3.60
C SER A 59 10.12 6.36 2.46
N SER A 60 9.85 7.02 1.33
CA SER A 60 10.88 7.25 0.33
C SER A 60 11.91 8.24 0.85
N PHE A 61 13.14 8.12 0.35
CA PHE A 61 14.27 8.92 0.82
C PHE A 61 13.98 10.43 0.80
N ILE A 62 14.27 11.08 1.92
CA ILE A 62 14.14 12.52 2.10
C ILE A 62 15.55 13.10 2.25
N VAL A 63 15.95 13.98 1.33
CA VAL A 63 17.22 14.66 1.44
C VAL A 63 17.16 15.64 2.60
N THR A 64 18.02 15.42 3.58
CA THR A 64 18.19 16.31 4.75
C THR A 64 19.63 16.78 4.82
N ASP A 65 19.84 17.94 5.42
CA ASP A 65 21.15 18.43 5.85
C ASP A 65 21.31 18.14 7.36
N ILE A 66 21.80 19.08 8.13
CA ILE A 66 22.00 18.97 9.59
C ILE A 66 20.69 19.07 10.40
N THR A 67 19.58 19.39 9.75
CA THR A 67 18.27 19.53 10.41
C THR A 67 17.27 18.54 9.85
N ALA A 68 16.33 18.11 10.70
CA ALA A 68 15.22 17.28 10.26
C ALA A 68 14.37 18.00 9.20
N SER A 69 14.01 17.27 8.15
CA SER A 69 13.13 17.76 7.09
C SER A 69 11.89 16.91 6.98
N THR A 70 10.82 17.51 6.49
CA THR A 70 9.58 16.81 6.15
C THR A 70 9.28 16.94 4.67
N ARG A 71 8.67 15.93 4.10
CA ARG A 71 8.19 15.93 2.73
C ARG A 71 6.69 15.68 2.72
N ALA A 72 5.97 16.40 1.88
CA ALA A 72 4.57 16.07 1.64
C ALA A 72 4.45 14.67 1.03
N SER A 73 3.39 13.96 1.39
CA SER A 73 3.10 12.66 0.79
C SER A 73 2.79 12.79 -0.71
N ASP A 74 3.16 11.77 -1.47
CA ASP A 74 2.80 11.71 -2.87
C ASP A 74 1.28 11.66 -3.03
N MET A 75 0.77 12.50 -3.93
CA MET A 75 -0.66 12.62 -4.22
C MET A 75 -0.90 12.33 -5.70
N VAL A 76 -0.95 11.05 -6.05
CA VAL A 76 -1.29 10.62 -7.39
C VAL A 76 -2.80 10.54 -7.52
N THR A 77 -3.37 11.22 -8.53
CA THR A 77 -4.81 11.22 -8.79
C THR A 77 -5.10 10.82 -10.23
N VAL A 78 -6.23 10.13 -10.41
CA VAL A 78 -6.77 9.81 -11.74
C VAL A 78 -7.83 10.86 -12.08
N PRO A 79 -7.79 11.45 -13.29
CA PRO A 79 -8.79 12.43 -13.70
C PRO A 79 -10.21 11.91 -13.60
N ILE A 80 -11.16 12.79 -13.24
CA ILE A 80 -12.58 12.48 -13.03
C ILE A 80 -13.21 11.81 -14.26
N LYS A 81 -12.83 12.20 -15.47
CA LYS A 81 -13.34 11.61 -16.71
C LYS A 81 -13.06 10.11 -16.86
N ASN A 82 -12.09 9.56 -16.10
CA ASN A 82 -11.72 8.15 -16.07
C ASN A 82 -12.22 7.46 -14.81
N ASN A 83 -13.22 8.02 -14.14
CA ASN A 83 -13.72 7.52 -12.87
C ASN A 83 -14.43 6.17 -13.00
N LEU A 84 -14.65 5.53 -11.84
CA LEU A 84 -15.22 4.20 -11.71
C LEU A 84 -16.75 4.18 -11.60
N TYR A 85 -17.44 5.26 -11.92
CA TYR A 85 -18.89 5.37 -11.68
C TYR A 85 -19.75 4.76 -12.77
N ASN A 86 -19.17 4.44 -13.91
CA ASN A 86 -19.87 3.73 -14.98
C ASN A 86 -19.69 2.24 -14.78
N LEU A 87 -20.76 1.57 -14.39
CA LEU A 87 -20.79 0.10 -14.23
C LEU A 87 -20.97 -0.61 -15.58
N PRO A 88 -20.38 -1.77 -15.75
CA PRO A 88 -19.46 -2.47 -14.84
C PRO A 88 -18.03 -1.94 -14.94
N PHE A 89 -17.21 -2.27 -13.94
CA PHE A 89 -15.78 -2.03 -14.04
C PHE A 89 -14.95 -3.09 -13.31
N THR A 90 -13.69 -3.21 -13.69
CA THR A 90 -12.67 -4.00 -12.98
C THR A 90 -11.42 -3.15 -12.80
N VAL A 91 -10.85 -3.20 -11.61
CA VAL A 91 -9.56 -2.57 -11.29
C VAL A 91 -8.59 -3.64 -10.83
N LEU A 92 -7.37 -3.64 -11.36
CA LEU A 92 -6.25 -4.45 -10.88
C LEU A 92 -5.00 -3.60 -10.81
N CYS A 93 -4.16 -3.86 -9.83
CA CYS A 93 -2.86 -3.23 -9.69
C CYS A 93 -1.88 -4.13 -8.94
N GLU A 94 -0.59 -3.89 -9.17
CA GLU A 94 0.47 -4.47 -8.36
C GLU A 94 0.73 -3.58 -7.15
N VAL A 95 0.82 -4.19 -5.97
CA VAL A 95 1.08 -3.50 -4.71
C VAL A 95 2.33 -4.08 -4.07
N HIS A 96 3.28 -3.21 -3.74
CA HIS A 96 4.46 -3.55 -2.96
C HIS A 96 4.38 -2.83 -1.63
N LYS A 97 4.35 -3.58 -0.54
CA LYS A 97 4.30 -3.03 0.81
C LYS A 97 5.70 -2.81 1.35
N ASN A 98 5.93 -1.68 2.02
CA ASN A 98 7.16 -1.41 2.76
C ASN A 98 6.99 -1.70 4.27
N TRP A 99 5.93 -2.38 4.67
CA TRP A 99 5.65 -2.68 6.07
C TRP A 99 5.42 -4.17 6.28
N TYR A 100 5.87 -4.64 7.42
CA TYR A 100 5.65 -6.00 7.90
C TYR A 100 4.40 -6.07 8.79
N LYS A 101 4.22 -5.07 9.66
CA LYS A 101 3.04 -4.91 10.49
C LYS A 101 2.16 -3.81 9.89
N THR A 102 0.85 -4.05 9.85
CA THR A 102 -0.08 -3.08 9.25
C THR A 102 -0.01 -1.74 9.99
N PRO A 103 0.13 -0.61 9.27
CA PRO A 103 0.11 0.73 9.85
C PRO A 103 -1.14 0.99 10.70
N ASN A 104 -1.05 1.93 11.64
CA ASN A 104 -2.11 2.20 12.61
C ASN A 104 -3.46 2.62 12.01
N ALA A 105 -3.47 3.15 10.79
CA ALA A 105 -4.67 3.39 10.01
C ALA A 105 -4.70 2.42 8.83
N ALA A 106 -5.87 1.83 8.52
CA ALA A 106 -6.03 0.89 7.40
C ALA A 106 -5.47 1.47 6.09
N PRO A 107 -4.37 0.93 5.54
CA PRO A 107 -3.73 1.49 4.36
C PRO A 107 -4.63 1.42 3.12
N ARG A 108 -4.59 2.45 2.29
CA ARG A 108 -5.35 2.53 1.04
C ARG A 108 -4.44 2.35 -0.16
N VAL A 109 -4.80 1.45 -1.04
CA VAL A 109 -4.20 1.32 -2.37
C VAL A 109 -4.78 2.39 -3.28
N PHE A 110 -6.11 2.53 -3.26
CA PHE A 110 -6.79 3.71 -3.79
C PHE A 110 -8.07 4.00 -3.01
N ASP A 111 -8.55 5.24 -3.17
CA ASP A 111 -9.75 5.75 -2.49
C ASP A 111 -10.36 6.87 -3.34
N THR A 112 -11.68 6.89 -3.45
CA THR A 112 -12.39 7.95 -4.18
C THR A 112 -12.93 9.05 -3.27
N GLY A 113 -12.69 8.97 -1.97
CA GLY A 113 -13.31 9.86 -0.98
C GLY A 113 -14.72 9.42 -0.58
N GLY A 114 -15.29 10.13 0.34
CA GLY A 114 -16.67 9.90 0.75
C GLY A 114 -16.88 8.65 1.60
N HIS A 115 -15.84 8.07 2.19
CA HIS A 115 -15.99 6.92 3.08
C HIS A 115 -17.03 7.14 4.18
N GLN A 116 -17.03 8.32 4.79
CA GLN A 116 -17.99 8.68 5.83
C GLN A 116 -19.42 8.90 5.31
N THR A 117 -19.58 9.18 4.04
CA THR A 117 -20.89 9.37 3.40
C THR A 117 -21.42 8.10 2.75
N GLY A 118 -20.69 6.99 2.81
CA GLY A 118 -21.04 5.73 2.17
C GLY A 118 -20.90 5.73 0.65
N ALA A 119 -20.31 6.77 0.06
CA ALA A 119 -20.15 6.89 -1.39
C ALA A 119 -18.74 6.51 -1.89
N ALA A 120 -17.89 6.00 -1.03
CA ALA A 120 -16.52 5.65 -1.38
C ALA A 120 -16.42 4.34 -2.13
N ILE A 121 -15.46 4.30 -3.07
CA ILE A 121 -14.91 3.08 -3.64
C ILE A 121 -13.48 2.97 -3.12
N ILE A 122 -13.15 1.87 -2.45
CA ILE A 122 -11.90 1.71 -1.73
C ILE A 122 -11.28 0.36 -2.08
N LEU A 123 -9.98 0.35 -2.31
CA LEU A 123 -9.13 -0.83 -2.28
C LEU A 123 -8.03 -0.61 -1.25
N GLY A 124 -7.80 -1.57 -0.37
CA GLY A 124 -6.83 -1.39 0.71
C GLY A 124 -6.59 -2.64 1.54
N PHE A 125 -6.03 -2.42 2.73
CA PHE A 125 -5.71 -3.48 3.69
C PHE A 125 -6.46 -3.25 5.00
N GLY A 126 -6.99 -4.34 5.55
CA GLY A 126 -7.68 -4.32 6.83
C GLY A 126 -6.76 -3.96 8.00
N ARG A 127 -7.37 -3.47 9.09
CA ARG A 127 -6.66 -3.08 10.32
C ARG A 127 -7.43 -3.49 11.59
N SER A 128 -8.39 -4.36 11.49
CA SER A 128 -9.04 -4.94 12.68
C SER A 128 -8.29 -6.20 13.13
N THR A 129 -8.49 -6.60 14.37
CA THR A 129 -7.85 -7.77 14.98
C THR A 129 -8.03 -9.03 14.12
N ASP A 130 -9.22 -9.21 13.54
CA ASP A 130 -9.56 -10.41 12.76
C ASP A 130 -9.11 -10.35 11.30
N TYR A 131 -8.70 -9.18 10.81
CA TYR A 131 -8.42 -8.92 9.39
C TYR A 131 -7.18 -8.07 9.17
N ASP A 132 -6.26 -8.08 10.12
CA ASP A 132 -5.05 -7.27 10.05
C ASP A 132 -4.19 -7.65 8.83
N GLY A 133 -3.99 -6.70 7.93
CA GLY A 133 -3.24 -6.91 6.70
C GLY A 133 -4.00 -7.64 5.59
N PHE A 134 -5.26 -8.00 5.76
CA PHE A 134 -6.04 -8.66 4.69
C PHE A 134 -6.39 -7.67 3.58
N PRO A 135 -6.21 -8.06 2.31
CA PRO A 135 -6.67 -7.25 1.19
C PRO A 135 -8.20 -7.19 1.16
N TYR A 136 -8.74 -6.00 0.96
CA TYR A 136 -10.17 -5.80 0.85
C TYR A 136 -10.55 -4.72 -0.16
N CYS A 137 -11.77 -4.79 -0.65
CA CYS A 137 -12.43 -3.65 -1.27
C CYS A 137 -13.69 -3.28 -0.49
N ASP A 138 -14.08 -2.03 -0.60
CA ASP A 138 -15.28 -1.48 0.02
C ASP A 138 -16.00 -0.59 -0.98
N ILE A 139 -17.29 -0.81 -1.13
CA ILE A 139 -18.17 0.05 -1.92
C ILE A 139 -19.40 0.35 -1.09
N GLY A 140 -19.68 1.63 -0.93
CA GLY A 140 -20.86 2.09 -0.21
C GLY A 140 -20.90 1.61 1.25
N GLY A 141 -19.75 1.42 1.90
CA GLY A 141 -19.63 0.94 3.28
C GLY A 141 -19.75 -0.58 3.43
N ALA A 142 -19.85 -1.34 2.33
CA ALA A 142 -19.89 -2.80 2.38
C ALA A 142 -18.53 -3.40 1.97
N ASN A 143 -17.88 -4.02 2.93
CA ASN A 143 -16.55 -4.58 2.81
C ASN A 143 -16.57 -6.00 2.23
N ARG A 144 -15.70 -6.28 1.26
CA ARG A 144 -15.43 -7.61 0.71
C ARG A 144 -13.96 -7.88 0.78
N ARG A 145 -13.59 -9.11 1.13
CA ARG A 145 -12.18 -9.46 1.31
C ARG A 145 -11.89 -10.86 0.85
N VAL A 146 -10.68 -11.05 0.40
CA VAL A 146 -10.08 -12.38 0.32
C VAL A 146 -9.53 -12.68 1.72
N ASN A 147 -10.01 -13.76 2.35
CA ASN A 147 -9.57 -14.19 3.67
C ASN A 147 -8.15 -14.77 3.61
N GLU A 148 -7.21 -13.90 3.34
CA GLU A 148 -5.79 -14.25 3.22
C GLU A 148 -4.98 -13.08 3.71
N ASN A 149 -4.18 -13.31 4.72
CA ASN A 149 -3.27 -12.29 5.19
C ASN A 149 -2.28 -11.93 4.07
N ALA A 150 -2.17 -10.65 3.79
CA ALA A 150 -1.19 -10.11 2.88
C ALA A 150 0.22 -10.15 3.49
N SER A 151 0.71 -11.34 3.82
CA SER A 151 2.09 -11.55 4.27
C SER A 151 3.11 -11.30 3.17
N LEU A 152 2.66 -11.30 1.91
CA LEU A 152 3.51 -11.09 0.75
C LEU A 152 3.93 -9.62 0.63
N GLU A 153 5.19 -9.42 0.38
CA GLU A 153 5.76 -8.09 0.10
C GLU A 153 5.18 -7.50 -1.19
N LYS A 154 4.96 -8.35 -2.20
CA LYS A 154 4.35 -8.01 -3.49
C LYS A 154 3.08 -8.82 -3.72
N MET A 155 2.03 -8.17 -4.21
CA MET A 155 0.79 -8.83 -4.60
C MET A 155 0.07 -8.10 -5.72
N VAL A 156 -0.77 -8.81 -6.45
CA VAL A 156 -1.76 -8.21 -7.34
C VAL A 156 -3.09 -8.13 -6.61
N MET A 157 -3.61 -6.93 -6.50
CA MET A 157 -4.89 -6.66 -5.83
C MET A 157 -5.87 -6.00 -6.79
N GLY A 158 -7.15 -6.17 -6.51
CA GLY A 158 -8.17 -5.48 -7.27
C GLY A 158 -9.59 -5.70 -6.78
N MET A 159 -10.50 -5.26 -7.59
CA MET A 159 -11.93 -5.43 -7.41
C MET A 159 -12.64 -5.52 -8.74
N ARG A 160 -13.74 -6.24 -8.77
CA ARG A 160 -14.67 -6.29 -9.89
C ARG A 160 -16.06 -5.89 -9.41
N VAL A 161 -16.68 -5.00 -10.15
CA VAL A 161 -18.04 -4.53 -9.90
C VAL A 161 -18.88 -4.79 -11.15
N LYS A 162 -19.96 -5.54 -10.99
CA LYS A 162 -20.88 -5.90 -12.06
C LYS A 162 -21.93 -4.81 -12.32
N SER A 163 -22.64 -4.92 -13.43
CA SER A 163 -23.71 -4.00 -13.77
C SER A 163 -24.86 -4.01 -12.75
N ASP A 164 -25.08 -5.12 -12.07
CA ASP A 164 -26.08 -5.26 -11.01
C ASP A 164 -25.59 -4.85 -9.62
N GLN A 165 -24.37 -4.24 -9.56
CA GLN A 165 -23.67 -3.83 -8.33
C GLN A 165 -23.12 -4.98 -7.48
N SER A 166 -23.15 -6.22 -7.95
CA SER A 166 -22.41 -7.31 -7.30
C SER A 166 -20.91 -7.02 -7.34
N THR A 167 -20.24 -7.19 -6.22
CA THR A 167 -18.84 -6.80 -6.04
C THR A 167 -18.04 -7.91 -5.41
N CYS A 168 -16.83 -8.14 -5.89
CA CYS A 168 -15.85 -9.00 -5.26
C CYS A 168 -14.48 -8.33 -5.16
N SER A 169 -13.69 -8.77 -4.18
CA SER A 169 -12.26 -8.44 -4.05
C SER A 169 -11.42 -9.49 -4.75
N VAL A 170 -10.31 -9.06 -5.32
CA VAL A 170 -9.32 -9.91 -5.99
C VAL A 170 -7.98 -9.78 -5.27
N SER A 171 -7.31 -10.90 -5.02
CA SER A 171 -5.95 -10.93 -4.49
C SER A 171 -5.20 -12.15 -5.03
N ASN A 172 -4.12 -11.92 -5.79
CA ASN A 172 -3.25 -12.96 -6.35
C ASN A 172 -4.04 -14.11 -7.03
N GLY A 173 -5.00 -13.75 -7.89
CA GLY A 173 -5.86 -14.70 -8.60
C GLY A 173 -7.01 -15.29 -7.79
N ARG A 174 -7.05 -15.07 -6.49
CA ARG A 174 -8.19 -15.46 -5.66
C ARG A 174 -9.25 -14.38 -5.71
N ILE A 175 -10.48 -14.80 -5.77
CA ILE A 175 -11.65 -13.94 -5.85
C ILE A 175 -12.53 -14.24 -4.63
N SER A 176 -12.93 -13.19 -3.92
CA SER A 176 -13.88 -13.33 -2.81
C SER A 176 -15.27 -13.70 -3.32
N SER A 177 -16.14 -14.13 -2.42
CA SER A 177 -17.57 -14.23 -2.73
C SER A 177 -18.11 -12.88 -3.21
N GLU A 178 -18.98 -12.93 -4.19
CA GLU A 178 -19.68 -11.75 -4.69
C GLU A 178 -20.80 -11.36 -3.73
N THR A 179 -20.90 -10.07 -3.45
CA THR A 179 -21.96 -9.54 -2.62
C THR A 179 -22.58 -8.32 -3.29
N LYS A 180 -23.90 -8.34 -3.44
CA LYS A 180 -24.64 -7.19 -3.94
C LYS A 180 -24.94 -6.22 -2.81
N THR A 181 -24.65 -4.96 -3.04
CA THR A 181 -24.99 -3.88 -2.12
C THR A 181 -25.46 -2.69 -2.93
N THR A 182 -26.62 -2.19 -2.64
CA THR A 182 -27.10 -0.96 -3.27
C THR A 182 -26.28 0.22 -2.72
N TRP A 183 -25.68 0.98 -3.60
CA TRP A 183 -24.90 2.15 -3.27
C TRP A 183 -25.09 3.26 -4.32
N SER A 184 -24.88 4.48 -3.91
CA SER A 184 -24.88 5.63 -4.80
C SER A 184 -23.54 6.35 -4.68
N CYS A 185 -22.96 6.70 -5.83
CA CYS A 185 -21.74 7.48 -5.88
C CYS A 185 -22.01 8.94 -6.22
N ILE A 186 -21.22 9.83 -5.65
CA ILE A 186 -21.18 11.23 -6.05
C ILE A 186 -20.33 11.33 -7.31
N GLN A 187 -20.96 11.21 -8.47
CA GLN A 187 -20.29 11.04 -9.76
C GLN A 187 -19.39 12.22 -10.19
N ASN A 188 -19.73 13.42 -9.76
CA ASN A 188 -19.15 14.63 -10.34
C ASN A 188 -17.96 15.20 -9.57
N THR A 189 -17.62 14.67 -8.40
CA THR A 189 -16.62 15.27 -7.53
C THR A 189 -15.57 14.29 -7.01
N ALA A 190 -15.77 13.00 -7.25
CA ALA A 190 -14.87 12.00 -6.71
C ALA A 190 -13.63 11.84 -7.58
N ILE A 191 -12.50 12.09 -6.97
CA ILE A 191 -11.16 11.91 -7.54
C ILE A 191 -10.65 10.58 -7.03
N ILE A 192 -10.16 9.71 -7.93
CA ILE A 192 -9.42 8.52 -7.51
C ILE A 192 -8.06 8.98 -7.03
N ARG A 193 -7.75 8.72 -5.79
CA ARG A 193 -6.44 8.90 -5.21
C ARG A 193 -5.74 7.56 -5.03
N ILE A 194 -4.52 7.46 -5.51
CA ILE A 194 -3.68 6.26 -5.41
C ILE A 194 -2.67 6.44 -4.28
N GLY A 195 -2.47 5.38 -3.49
CA GLY A 195 -1.49 5.33 -2.40
C GLY A 195 -1.94 5.95 -1.09
N GLY A 196 -3.20 6.35 -0.94
CA GLY A 196 -3.71 6.92 0.29
C GLY A 196 -5.18 7.29 0.24
N GLN A 197 -5.69 7.87 1.32
CA GLN A 197 -7.02 8.44 1.38
C GLN A 197 -7.05 9.80 0.66
N THR A 198 -8.21 10.22 0.15
CA THR A 198 -8.38 11.52 -0.51
C THR A 198 -8.04 12.71 0.38
N THR A 199 -8.21 12.59 1.68
CA THR A 199 -7.74 13.59 2.64
C THR A 199 -6.24 13.41 2.88
N ALA A 200 -5.46 14.45 2.68
CA ALA A 200 -4.02 14.45 2.87
C ALA A 200 -3.65 14.00 4.29
N GLY A 201 -2.56 13.24 4.40
CA GLY A 201 -2.02 12.81 5.68
C GLY A 201 -2.69 11.60 6.31
N LEU A 202 -3.67 10.96 5.66
CA LEU A 202 -4.38 9.83 6.22
C LEU A 202 -4.23 8.57 5.37
N ARG A 203 -4.17 7.42 6.03
CA ARG A 203 -4.28 6.07 5.47
C ARG A 203 -3.34 5.82 4.29
N HIS A 204 -2.11 6.32 4.39
CA HIS A 204 -1.09 6.08 3.38
C HIS A 204 -0.80 4.60 3.24
N LEU A 205 -0.49 4.18 2.01
CA LEU A 205 -0.12 2.80 1.72
C LEU A 205 1.22 2.44 2.35
N PHE A 206 2.16 3.37 2.45
CA PHE A 206 3.57 3.10 2.79
C PHE A 206 4.12 1.97 1.93
N GLY A 207 4.10 2.19 0.62
CA GLY A 207 4.48 1.21 -0.38
C GLY A 207 4.38 1.78 -1.78
N HIS A 208 4.41 0.90 -2.77
CA HIS A 208 4.34 1.29 -4.18
C HIS A 208 3.14 0.64 -4.85
N VAL A 209 2.49 1.38 -5.74
CA VAL A 209 1.46 0.87 -6.64
C VAL A 209 2.02 0.94 -8.06
N ARG A 210 1.94 -0.18 -8.78
CA ARG A 210 2.35 -0.29 -10.18
C ARG A 210 1.24 -0.89 -11.01
N ASN A 211 1.31 -0.72 -12.33
CA ASN A 211 0.38 -1.34 -13.27
C ASN A 211 -1.08 -1.14 -12.87
N PHE A 212 -1.42 0.08 -12.42
CA PHE A 212 -2.80 0.42 -12.07
C PHE A 212 -3.64 0.48 -13.34
N ARG A 213 -4.57 -0.45 -13.48
CA ARG A 213 -5.40 -0.66 -14.68
C ARG A 213 -6.87 -0.60 -14.32
N ILE A 214 -7.63 0.09 -15.14
CA ILE A 214 -9.10 0.18 -15.04
C ILE A 214 -9.67 -0.32 -16.37
N TRP A 215 -10.58 -1.29 -16.29
CA TRP A 215 -11.42 -1.70 -17.41
C TRP A 215 -12.86 -1.32 -17.12
N HIS A 216 -13.50 -0.60 -18.02
CA HIS A 216 -14.93 -0.33 -17.97
C HIS A 216 -15.74 -1.52 -18.49
N LYS A 217 -15.41 -2.69 -17.97
CA LYS A 217 -16.10 -3.96 -18.23
C LYS A 217 -15.87 -4.92 -17.07
N GLU A 218 -16.75 -5.89 -16.95
CA GLU A 218 -16.58 -7.04 -16.09
C GLU A 218 -15.58 -8.02 -16.73
N LEU A 219 -14.42 -8.21 -16.12
CA LEU A 219 -13.49 -9.27 -16.51
C LEU A 219 -13.98 -10.60 -15.95
N THR A 220 -13.87 -11.66 -16.74
CA THR A 220 -14.12 -13.03 -16.26
C THR A 220 -13.03 -13.47 -15.28
N ASP A 221 -13.30 -14.53 -14.52
CA ASP A 221 -12.30 -15.07 -13.58
C ASP A 221 -11.01 -15.50 -14.31
N ALA A 222 -11.16 -16.09 -15.51
CA ALA A 222 -10.00 -16.43 -16.35
C ALA A 222 -9.19 -15.19 -16.74
N GLN A 223 -9.84 -14.12 -17.20
CA GLN A 223 -9.18 -12.87 -17.56
C GLN A 223 -8.52 -12.18 -16.37
N VAL A 224 -9.12 -12.29 -15.19
CA VAL A 224 -8.48 -11.82 -13.95
C VAL A 224 -7.24 -12.64 -13.66
N GLY A 225 -7.29 -13.96 -13.79
CA GLY A 225 -6.14 -14.86 -13.60
C GLY A 225 -5.00 -14.59 -14.58
N GLU A 226 -5.30 -14.33 -15.85
CA GLU A 226 -4.31 -14.00 -16.89
C GLU A 226 -3.67 -12.60 -16.71
N SER A 227 -4.27 -11.74 -15.90
CA SER A 227 -3.82 -10.35 -15.68
C SER A 227 -2.88 -10.18 -14.49
N ILE A 228 -2.51 -11.29 -13.84
CA ILE A 228 -1.68 -11.34 -12.63
C ILE A 228 -0.19 -11.53 -12.94
#